data_099382936572a2fb4c373c2320931164
#
_entry.id   099382936572a2fb4c373c2320931164
#
_cell.length_a   1.000
_cell.length_b   1.000
_cell.length_c   1.000
_cell.angle_alpha   90.00
_cell.angle_beta   90.00
_cell.angle_gamma   90.00
#
_symmetry.space_group_name_H-M   'P 1'
#
loop_
_entity.id
_entity.type
_entity.pdbx_description
1 polymer ?
#
loop_
_entity_poly.entity_id
_entity_poly.type
_entity_poly.pdbx_seq_one_letter_code
_entity_poly.pdbx_strand_id
1 'polypeptide(L)'
;MSLYAVVDPATGDVVQEYPTATDEQMEQALAAAAKAHREWSRSSTVAERAALIKQVAKLHTERREELAKIIQREMGKPLDQSLGEVAFSAAIYEYYADNAEKFLADEPIDLLHGEGSALIR
;
A
#
# COMPACT_ATOMS: atom_id res chain seq x y z
N MET A 1 -14.12 15.59 -21.83
CA MET A 1 -12.87 15.42 -21.06
C MET A 1 -13.27 14.82 -19.72
N SER A 2 -12.72 13.66 -19.38
CA SER A 2 -12.98 13.04 -18.06
C SER A 2 -12.43 13.94 -16.95
N LEU A 3 -13.08 13.91 -15.76
CA LEU A 3 -12.58 14.60 -14.57
C LEU A 3 -11.26 13.98 -14.07
N TYR A 4 -11.04 12.68 -14.35
CA TYR A 4 -9.86 11.94 -13.95
C TYR A 4 -9.06 11.54 -15.19
N ALA A 5 -7.88 12.13 -15.34
CA ALA A 5 -6.99 11.85 -16.46
C ALA A 5 -5.53 11.90 -16.02
N VAL A 6 -4.67 11.10 -16.66
CA VAL A 6 -3.22 11.28 -16.63
C VAL A 6 -2.86 12.22 -17.78
N VAL A 7 -2.21 13.31 -17.44
CA VAL A 7 -1.69 14.28 -18.40
C VAL A 7 -0.18 14.32 -18.27
N ASP A 8 0.53 14.08 -19.37
CA ASP A 8 1.99 14.17 -19.39
C ASP A 8 2.42 15.63 -19.15
N PRO A 9 3.10 15.97 -18.06
CA PRO A 9 3.45 17.34 -17.74
C PRO A 9 4.52 17.93 -18.67
N ALA A 10 5.23 17.10 -19.43
CA ALA A 10 6.25 17.56 -20.39
C ALA A 10 5.64 18.01 -21.71
N THR A 11 4.54 17.38 -22.13
CA THR A 11 3.90 17.65 -23.44
C THR A 11 2.53 18.31 -23.31
N GLY A 12 1.83 18.10 -22.19
CA GLY A 12 0.44 18.51 -22.00
C GLY A 12 -0.58 17.53 -22.61
N ASP A 13 -0.11 16.39 -23.16
CA ASP A 13 -0.99 15.41 -23.77
C ASP A 13 -1.73 14.58 -22.73
N VAL A 14 -2.99 14.30 -23.00
CA VAL A 14 -3.77 13.34 -22.20
C VAL A 14 -3.34 11.93 -22.59
N VAL A 15 -2.69 11.24 -21.64
CA VAL A 15 -2.18 9.87 -21.82
C VAL A 15 -3.28 8.83 -21.59
N GLN A 16 -4.12 9.07 -20.57
CA GLN A 16 -5.17 8.13 -20.16
C GLN A 16 -6.31 8.89 -19.50
N GLU A 17 -7.54 8.54 -19.82
CA GLU A 17 -8.75 9.00 -19.12
C GLU A 17 -9.36 7.86 -18.31
N TYR A 18 -9.94 8.18 -17.16
CA TYR A 18 -10.64 7.24 -16.29
C TYR A 18 -12.10 7.69 -16.10
N PRO A 19 -13.07 6.79 -16.24
CA PRO A 19 -14.46 7.12 -15.96
C PRO A 19 -14.66 7.31 -14.46
N THR A 20 -15.62 8.16 -14.10
CA THR A 20 -16.10 8.22 -12.72
C THR A 20 -16.81 6.93 -12.36
N ALA A 21 -16.52 6.38 -11.18
CA ALA A 21 -17.21 5.20 -10.68
C ALA A 21 -18.72 5.50 -10.50
N THR A 22 -19.58 4.53 -10.81
CA THR A 22 -21.01 4.62 -10.52
C THR A 22 -21.28 4.29 -9.04
N ASP A 23 -22.46 4.67 -8.55
CA ASP A 23 -22.88 4.34 -7.18
C ASP A 23 -22.90 2.81 -6.96
N GLU A 24 -23.33 2.03 -7.96
CA GLU A 24 -23.30 0.57 -7.89
C GLU A 24 -21.88 0.01 -7.79
N GLN A 25 -20.94 0.57 -8.54
CA GLN A 25 -19.51 0.17 -8.45
C GLN A 25 -18.93 0.50 -7.08
N MET A 26 -19.29 1.65 -6.52
CA MET A 26 -18.86 2.05 -5.19
C MET A 26 -19.43 1.12 -4.11
N GLU A 27 -20.72 0.82 -4.14
CA GLU A 27 -21.37 -0.12 -3.22
C GLU A 27 -20.77 -1.54 -3.33
N GLN A 28 -20.50 -2.02 -4.54
CA GLN A 28 -19.82 -3.31 -4.75
C GLN A 28 -18.41 -3.32 -4.17
N ALA A 29 -17.64 -2.24 -4.33
CA ALA A 29 -16.30 -2.12 -3.76
C ALA A 29 -16.33 -2.13 -2.22
N LEU A 30 -17.28 -1.39 -1.60
CA LEU A 30 -17.48 -1.40 -0.15
C LEU A 30 -17.87 -2.78 0.38
N ALA A 31 -18.79 -3.46 -0.30
CA ALA A 31 -19.21 -4.81 0.08
C ALA A 31 -18.05 -5.83 -0.04
N ALA A 32 -17.26 -5.74 -1.12
CA ALA A 32 -16.09 -6.59 -1.33
C ALA A 32 -15.02 -6.35 -0.26
N ALA A 33 -14.74 -5.09 0.08
CA ALA A 33 -13.79 -4.73 1.14
C ALA A 33 -14.25 -5.24 2.51
N ALA A 34 -15.53 -5.07 2.84
CA ALA A 34 -16.11 -5.57 4.09
C ALA A 34 -16.06 -7.10 4.17
N LYS A 35 -16.30 -7.80 3.05
CA LYS A 35 -16.16 -9.26 2.97
C LYS A 35 -14.72 -9.69 3.17
N ALA A 36 -13.77 -9.09 2.45
CA ALA A 36 -12.35 -9.40 2.56
C ALA A 36 -11.83 -9.17 3.98
N HIS A 37 -12.26 -8.09 4.64
CA HIS A 37 -11.92 -7.83 6.05
C HIS A 37 -12.40 -8.95 6.97
N ARG A 38 -13.65 -9.38 6.85
CA ARG A 38 -14.21 -10.46 7.69
C ARG A 38 -13.55 -11.82 7.46
N GLU A 39 -13.28 -12.15 6.21
CA GLU A 39 -12.80 -13.49 5.83
C GLU A 39 -11.28 -13.58 5.91
N TRP A 40 -10.58 -12.69 5.20
CA TRP A 40 -9.13 -12.76 5.06
C TRP A 40 -8.37 -12.19 6.26
N SER A 41 -8.75 -11.02 6.79
CA SER A 41 -8.00 -10.41 7.89
C SER A 41 -8.07 -11.22 9.19
N ARG A 42 -9.16 -11.97 9.38
CA ARG A 42 -9.35 -12.83 10.55
C ARG A 42 -8.74 -14.22 10.41
N SER A 43 -8.54 -14.71 9.19
CA SER A 43 -7.94 -16.01 8.91
C SER A 43 -6.45 -15.96 8.66
N SER A 44 -5.91 -14.80 8.28
CA SER A 44 -4.48 -14.63 8.03
C SER A 44 -3.73 -14.13 9.26
N THR A 45 -2.54 -14.66 9.46
CA THR A 45 -1.60 -14.21 10.49
C THR A 45 -0.85 -12.95 10.05
N VAL A 46 -0.22 -12.24 11.00
CA VAL A 46 0.68 -11.11 10.70
C VAL A 46 1.84 -11.57 9.80
N ALA A 47 2.43 -12.73 10.10
CA ALA A 47 3.54 -13.30 9.32
C ALA A 47 3.15 -13.57 7.85
N GLU A 48 1.96 -14.16 7.60
CA GLU A 48 1.47 -14.38 6.24
C GLU A 48 1.26 -13.07 5.47
N ARG A 49 0.70 -12.05 6.10
CA ARG A 49 0.55 -10.72 5.48
C ARG A 49 1.89 -10.05 5.23
N ALA A 50 2.84 -10.15 6.16
CA ALA A 50 4.19 -9.65 6.01
C ALA A 50 4.93 -10.32 4.84
N ALA A 51 4.75 -11.62 4.65
CA ALA A 51 5.31 -12.34 3.50
C ALA A 51 4.79 -11.80 2.16
N LEU A 52 3.50 -11.42 2.07
CA LEU A 52 2.95 -10.78 0.88
C LEU A 52 3.55 -9.40 0.64
N ILE A 53 3.76 -8.61 1.69
CA ILE A 53 4.41 -7.28 1.56
C ILE A 53 5.88 -7.44 1.11
N LYS A 54 6.60 -8.48 1.55
CA LYS A 54 7.94 -8.79 1.02
C LYS A 54 7.91 -9.10 -0.48
N GLN A 55 6.88 -9.78 -0.99
CA GLN A 55 6.72 -9.96 -2.43
C GLN A 55 6.48 -8.62 -3.16
N VAL A 56 5.75 -7.68 -2.56
CA VAL A 56 5.59 -6.33 -3.11
C VAL A 56 6.95 -5.62 -3.18
N ALA A 57 7.78 -5.67 -2.13
CA ALA A 57 9.14 -5.10 -2.13
C ALA A 57 10.00 -5.70 -3.25
N LYS A 58 9.97 -7.02 -3.40
CA LYS A 58 10.68 -7.73 -4.47
C LYS A 58 10.22 -7.27 -5.86
N LEU A 59 8.91 -7.18 -6.09
CA LEU A 59 8.36 -6.71 -7.36
C LEU A 59 8.74 -5.25 -7.67
N HIS A 60 8.82 -4.38 -6.67
CA HIS A 60 9.32 -3.01 -6.86
C HIS A 60 10.79 -3.00 -7.32
N THR A 61 11.61 -3.87 -6.73
CA THR A 61 13.02 -4.02 -7.14
C THR A 61 13.15 -4.57 -8.57
N GLU A 62 12.41 -5.62 -8.89
CA GLU A 62 12.46 -6.28 -10.21
C GLU A 62 11.89 -5.40 -11.33
N ARG A 63 10.85 -4.60 -11.03
CA ARG A 63 10.17 -3.73 -12.01
C ARG A 63 10.58 -2.25 -11.86
N ARG A 64 11.73 -1.99 -11.24
CA ARG A 64 12.18 -0.64 -10.86
C ARG A 64 12.16 0.34 -12.03
N GLU A 65 12.68 -0.04 -13.19
CA GLU A 65 12.73 0.82 -14.36
C GLU A 65 11.34 1.10 -14.96
N GLU A 66 10.47 0.09 -14.98
CA GLU A 66 9.09 0.22 -15.44
C GLU A 66 8.33 1.21 -14.57
N LEU A 67 8.37 1.03 -13.25
CA LEU A 67 7.69 1.88 -12.29
C LEU A 67 8.23 3.32 -12.31
N ALA A 68 9.55 3.49 -12.45
CA ALA A 68 10.16 4.82 -12.54
C ALA A 68 9.73 5.57 -13.81
N LYS A 69 9.54 4.88 -14.93
CA LYS A 69 9.01 5.49 -16.17
C LYS A 69 7.56 5.93 -16.04
N ILE A 70 6.76 5.22 -15.25
CA ILE A 70 5.37 5.63 -14.92
C ILE A 70 5.41 6.94 -14.13
N ILE A 71 6.22 7.02 -13.07
CA ILE A 71 6.39 8.24 -12.26
C ILE A 71 6.84 9.42 -13.13
N GLN A 72 7.84 9.20 -13.97
CA GLN A 72 8.33 10.23 -14.91
C GLN A 72 7.20 10.75 -15.82
N ARG A 73 6.46 9.85 -16.44
CA ARG A 73 5.39 10.19 -17.38
C ARG A 73 4.22 10.90 -16.70
N GLU A 74 3.86 10.49 -15.49
CA GLU A 74 2.64 10.98 -14.83
C GLU A 74 2.85 12.26 -14.03
N MET A 75 4.07 12.52 -13.56
CA MET A 75 4.36 13.70 -12.74
C MET A 75 5.61 14.48 -13.16
N GLY A 76 6.27 14.10 -14.24
CA GLY A 76 7.44 14.81 -14.77
C GLY A 76 8.71 14.71 -13.92
N LYS A 77 8.78 13.75 -13.01
CA LYS A 77 9.94 13.58 -12.15
C LYS A 77 11.15 13.09 -12.95
N PRO A 78 12.38 13.64 -12.77
CA PRO A 78 13.58 13.13 -13.42
C PRO A 78 13.76 11.62 -13.20
N LEU A 79 14.20 10.90 -14.22
CA LEU A 79 14.25 9.44 -14.20
C LEU A 79 15.13 8.88 -13.08
N ASP A 80 16.28 9.49 -12.83
CA ASP A 80 17.20 9.11 -11.75
C ASP A 80 16.54 9.24 -10.36
N GLN A 81 15.79 10.30 -10.15
CA GLN A 81 15.00 10.51 -8.91
C GLN A 81 13.84 9.51 -8.80
N SER A 82 13.15 9.24 -9.91
CA SER A 82 12.09 8.24 -9.96
C SER A 82 12.61 6.83 -9.64
N LEU A 83 13.78 6.46 -10.17
CA LEU A 83 14.47 5.22 -9.82
C LEU A 83 14.83 5.15 -8.31
N GLY A 84 15.26 6.27 -7.73
CA GLY A 84 15.53 6.39 -6.30
C GLY A 84 14.27 6.21 -5.47
N GLU A 85 13.15 6.80 -5.88
CA GLU A 85 11.86 6.70 -5.19
C GLU A 85 11.31 5.26 -5.19
N VAL A 86 11.38 4.56 -6.32
CA VAL A 86 10.95 3.15 -6.39
C VAL A 86 11.82 2.27 -5.48
N ALA A 87 13.15 2.49 -5.46
CA ALA A 87 14.05 1.75 -4.58
C ALA A 87 13.76 2.05 -3.09
N PHE A 88 13.48 3.30 -2.75
CA PHE A 88 13.12 3.69 -1.39
C PHE A 88 11.78 3.09 -0.96
N SER A 89 10.79 3.05 -1.86
CA SER A 89 9.50 2.39 -1.60
C SER A 89 9.69 0.89 -1.32
N ALA A 90 10.54 0.19 -2.09
CA ALA A 90 10.88 -1.20 -1.83
C ALA A 90 11.48 -1.40 -0.42
N ALA A 91 12.42 -0.54 -0.02
CA ALA A 91 13.03 -0.61 1.31
C ALA A 91 12.03 -0.36 2.45
N ILE A 92 11.05 0.56 2.25
CA ILE A 92 9.97 0.79 3.21
C ILE A 92 9.10 -0.45 3.36
N TYR A 93 8.67 -1.09 2.27
CA TYR A 93 7.90 -2.32 2.33
C TYR A 93 8.66 -3.43 3.07
N GLU A 94 9.94 -3.61 2.77
CA GLU A 94 10.78 -4.61 3.42
C GLU A 94 10.91 -4.33 4.92
N TYR A 95 11.19 -3.09 5.31
CA TYR A 95 11.30 -2.68 6.70
C TYR A 95 10.03 -2.99 7.51
N TYR A 96 8.86 -2.60 7.00
CA TYR A 96 7.60 -2.86 7.71
C TYR A 96 7.24 -4.34 7.72
N ALA A 97 7.54 -5.09 6.67
CA ALA A 97 7.33 -6.53 6.65
C ALA A 97 8.23 -7.27 7.65
N ASP A 98 9.49 -6.86 7.79
CA ASP A 98 10.43 -7.45 8.74
C ASP A 98 10.09 -7.15 10.20
N ASN A 99 9.44 -6.02 10.45
CA ASN A 99 9.11 -5.58 11.80
C ASN A 99 7.62 -5.74 12.15
N ALA A 100 6.79 -6.28 11.26
CA ALA A 100 5.34 -6.33 11.41
C ALA A 100 4.90 -7.04 12.70
N GLU A 101 5.48 -8.18 13.02
CA GLU A 101 5.13 -8.94 14.23
C GLU A 101 5.47 -8.16 15.51
N LYS A 102 6.60 -7.44 15.50
CA LYS A 102 7.00 -6.60 16.62
C LYS A 102 6.07 -5.38 16.80
N PHE A 103 5.72 -4.72 15.70
CA PHE A 103 4.86 -3.52 15.76
C PHE A 103 3.41 -3.83 16.09
N LEU A 104 2.96 -5.05 15.80
CA LEU A 104 1.59 -5.50 16.05
C LEU A 104 1.50 -6.49 17.22
N ALA A 105 2.58 -6.64 18.02
CA ALA A 105 2.53 -7.42 19.25
C ALA A 105 1.66 -6.71 20.30
N ASP A 106 0.93 -7.50 21.08
CA ASP A 106 0.22 -7.00 22.26
C ASP A 106 1.21 -6.35 23.23
N GLU A 107 0.93 -5.13 23.70
CA GLU A 107 1.74 -4.42 24.67
C GLU A 107 1.10 -4.50 26.04
N PRO A 108 1.73 -5.16 27.05
CA PRO A 108 1.17 -5.21 28.40
C PRO A 108 1.20 -3.85 29.07
N ILE A 109 0.14 -3.53 29.82
CA ILE A 109 0.04 -2.32 30.63
C ILE A 109 0.18 -2.72 32.09
N ASP A 110 1.12 -2.07 32.81
CA ASP A 110 1.26 -2.24 34.25
C ASP A 110 0.06 -1.64 34.98
N LEU A 111 -0.60 -2.45 35.80
CA LEU A 111 -1.70 -2.00 36.62
C LEU A 111 -1.17 -1.25 37.85
N LEU A 112 -1.73 -0.07 38.10
CA LEU A 112 -1.36 0.72 39.30
C LEU A 112 -1.86 0.08 40.60
N HIS A 113 -2.96 -0.63 40.55
CA HIS A 113 -3.59 -1.31 41.70
C HIS A 113 -4.45 -2.50 41.25
N GLY A 114 -4.62 -3.51 42.12
CA GLY A 114 -5.47 -4.67 41.90
C GLY A 114 -4.77 -5.85 41.21
N GLU A 115 -5.51 -6.97 41.08
CA GLU A 115 -5.08 -8.15 40.37
C GLU A 115 -5.74 -8.21 38.99
N GLY A 116 -4.97 -8.51 37.93
CA GLY A 116 -5.47 -8.61 36.56
C GLY A 116 -4.40 -8.38 35.51
N SER A 117 -4.82 -8.27 34.25
CA SER A 117 -3.96 -7.90 33.14
C SER A 117 -4.67 -6.92 32.20
N ALA A 118 -3.94 -5.96 31.65
CA ALA A 118 -4.41 -5.06 30.62
C ALA A 118 -3.42 -5.04 29.45
N LEU A 119 -3.93 -4.91 28.24
CA LEU A 119 -3.13 -4.92 27.02
C LEU A 119 -3.58 -3.79 26.08
N ILE A 120 -2.62 -3.20 25.37
CA ILE A 120 -2.89 -2.47 24.13
C ILE A 120 -2.77 -3.50 23.00
N ARG A 121 -3.80 -3.54 22.13
CA ARG A 121 -3.89 -4.53 21.06
C ARG A 121 -4.12 -3.83 19.72
#